data_68c45c94e22a1f4224dbdab871f76467
#
_entry.id   68c45c94e22a1f4224dbdab871f76467
#
_cell.length_a   1.000
_cell.length_b   1.000
_cell.length_c   1.000
_cell.angle_alpha   90.00
_cell.angle_beta   90.00
_cell.angle_gamma   90.00
#
_symmetry.space_group_name_H-M   'P 1'
#
loop_
_entity.id
_entity.type
_entity.pdbx_description
1 polymer ?
#
loop_
_entity_poly.entity_id
_entity_poly.type
_entity_poly.pdbx_seq_one_letter_code
_entity_poly.pdbx_strand_id
1 'polypeptide(L)'
;MKYNQGIRTKFFQLLFLLAAVIILVSCGPKQKKEVGDLDSSLKKGVVLVDYREKQKVDIYIDGDLFTSYIYPPDLEKPVLFPIRSATGSIITRGYPLDPRERESVDHPHHTGMWFNFGDVNGYDFWGNSKAIPADRKSHYGRVLHRGVKRAESRDDGGVLEIAADWQVPMEDAKWHTILQEQTIFEFSGDEDTRCINRITRLTAQEDPVVFGDTKEGMFAVRLDRAFMYPYDEPQIYTDADGIPQTAEVMDNQGMNGHYRNSEGVEGKEVWGKRAVWCALSSSIGDEDITIAIFDHPDNLNHPTYWHARGYGLFSVNNLGAAAFDENAEPSRVELAPGGSIVFKHRVYITSWYHASDEQLNAQFEDFSGK
;
A
#
# COMPACT_ATOMS: atom_id res chain seq x y z
N MET A 1 28.60 -56.37 -68.99
CA MET A 1 27.32 -56.96 -69.45
C MET A 1 26.24 -55.89 -69.35
N LYS A 2 25.92 -55.38 -70.49
CA LYS A 2 24.61 -55.24 -71.07
C LYS A 2 23.68 -54.30 -70.27
N TYR A 3 23.44 -53.16 -70.82
CA TYR A 3 22.39 -52.72 -71.74
C TYR A 3 21.23 -52.09 -70.93
N ASN A 4 20.56 -51.07 -71.22
CA ASN A 4 20.52 -50.09 -72.33
C ASN A 4 19.35 -49.11 -72.05
N GLN A 5 19.55 -47.89 -72.43
CA GLN A 5 18.57 -47.04 -73.12
C GLN A 5 17.19 -46.90 -72.41
N GLY A 6 16.57 -45.83 -72.39
CA GLY A 6 16.64 -44.55 -73.13
C GLY A 6 15.26 -43.93 -73.19
N ILE A 7 15.27 -42.71 -73.57
CA ILE A 7 14.17 -42.01 -74.26
C ILE A 7 13.33 -41.02 -73.49
N ARG A 8 13.72 -39.78 -73.66
CA ARG A 8 12.97 -38.63 -74.20
C ARG A 8 11.76 -38.04 -73.45
N THR A 9 12.06 -36.82 -72.97
CA THR A 9 11.34 -35.57 -73.29
C THR A 9 9.83 -35.48 -73.07
N LYS A 10 9.46 -34.57 -72.15
CA LYS A 10 8.65 -33.43 -72.55
C LYS A 10 8.74 -32.29 -71.48
N PHE A 11 9.06 -31.14 -72.01
CA PHE A 11 8.91 -29.83 -71.36
C PHE A 11 7.52 -29.67 -70.74
N PHE A 12 7.51 -29.27 -69.42
CA PHE A 12 6.42 -28.46 -68.94
C PHE A 12 7.05 -27.47 -67.94
N GLN A 13 7.08 -26.21 -68.38
CA GLN A 13 7.35 -25.07 -67.51
C GLN A 13 6.22 -24.98 -66.47
N LEU A 14 6.55 -25.11 -65.21
CA LEU A 14 5.66 -24.70 -64.15
C LEU A 14 6.35 -23.58 -63.38
N LEU A 15 5.86 -22.37 -63.56
CA LEU A 15 6.20 -21.19 -62.79
C LEU A 15 5.99 -21.49 -61.31
N PHE A 16 7.05 -21.55 -60.51
CA PHE A 16 6.93 -21.45 -59.08
C PHE A 16 6.85 -19.97 -58.69
N LEU A 17 5.63 -19.49 -58.44
CA LEU A 17 5.39 -18.26 -57.69
C LEU A 17 5.82 -18.49 -56.24
N LEU A 18 6.98 -17.97 -55.85
CA LEU A 18 7.39 -17.83 -54.44
C LEU A 18 6.50 -16.74 -53.84
N ALA A 19 5.42 -17.13 -53.16
CA ALA A 19 4.70 -16.23 -52.28
C ALA A 19 5.49 -16.10 -51.01
N ALA A 20 6.28 -15.02 -50.88
CA ALA A 20 6.88 -14.59 -49.62
C ALA A 20 5.74 -14.16 -48.68
N VAL A 21 5.38 -15.02 -47.75
CA VAL A 21 4.51 -14.65 -46.61
C VAL A 21 5.35 -13.79 -45.67
N ILE A 22 5.22 -12.48 -45.83
CA ILE A 22 5.70 -11.52 -44.84
C ILE A 22 4.76 -11.64 -43.64
N ILE A 23 5.20 -12.35 -42.61
CA ILE A 23 4.56 -12.31 -41.27
C ILE A 23 4.87 -10.92 -40.72
N LEU A 24 3.97 -9.97 -40.95
CA LEU A 24 3.92 -8.74 -40.15
C LEU A 24 3.53 -9.13 -38.74
N VAL A 25 4.53 -9.26 -37.87
CA VAL A 25 4.30 -9.23 -36.43
C VAL A 25 3.79 -7.82 -36.13
N SER A 26 2.47 -7.67 -36.16
CA SER A 26 1.79 -6.49 -35.67
C SER A 26 2.00 -6.46 -34.15
N CYS A 27 2.93 -5.64 -33.68
CA CYS A 27 2.87 -5.11 -32.32
C CYS A 27 1.61 -4.26 -32.24
N GLY A 28 0.48 -4.90 -31.95
CA GLY A 28 -0.73 -4.20 -31.60
C GLY A 28 -0.49 -3.45 -30.30
N PRO A 29 -1.01 -2.22 -30.18
CA PRO A 29 -0.96 -1.51 -28.92
C PRO A 29 -1.65 -2.40 -27.87
N LYS A 30 -0.99 -2.58 -26.69
CA LYS A 30 -1.62 -3.20 -25.52
C LYS A 30 -2.98 -2.55 -25.34
N GLN A 31 -4.05 -3.33 -25.42
CA GLN A 31 -5.39 -2.84 -25.14
C GLN A 31 -5.34 -2.23 -23.72
N LYS A 32 -5.46 -0.90 -23.66
CA LYS A 32 -5.95 -0.25 -22.44
C LYS A 32 -7.29 -0.92 -22.16
N LYS A 33 -7.40 -1.65 -21.04
CA LYS A 33 -8.70 -2.07 -20.52
C LYS A 33 -9.54 -0.80 -20.45
N GLU A 34 -10.61 -0.75 -21.22
CA GLU A 34 -11.59 0.32 -21.13
C GLU A 34 -12.06 0.40 -19.68
N VAL A 35 -11.61 1.45 -19.01
CA VAL A 35 -12.34 2.03 -17.87
C VAL A 35 -13.61 2.53 -18.54
N GLY A 36 -14.76 1.92 -18.22
CA GLY A 36 -16.06 2.34 -18.75
C GLY A 36 -16.15 3.86 -18.68
N ASP A 37 -16.69 4.48 -19.72
CA ASP A 37 -16.85 5.93 -19.85
C ASP A 37 -17.29 6.56 -18.54
N LEU A 38 -16.33 7.05 -17.75
CA LEU A 38 -16.60 7.96 -16.64
C LEU A 38 -17.26 9.20 -17.27
N ASP A 39 -18.46 9.50 -16.84
CA ASP A 39 -19.22 10.69 -17.26
C ASP A 39 -18.29 11.92 -17.25
N SER A 40 -18.41 12.75 -18.28
CA SER A 40 -17.57 13.95 -18.45
C SER A 40 -17.58 14.92 -17.26
N SER A 41 -18.54 14.77 -16.33
CA SER A 41 -18.62 15.45 -15.04
C SER A 41 -17.53 15.02 -14.03
N LEU A 42 -16.86 13.89 -14.26
CA LEU A 42 -15.83 13.32 -13.38
C LEU A 42 -14.40 13.76 -13.72
N LYS A 43 -14.23 14.76 -14.59
CA LYS A 43 -12.91 15.12 -15.14
C LYS A 43 -12.15 16.19 -14.35
N LYS A 44 -12.68 16.74 -13.27
CA LYS A 44 -12.01 17.79 -12.49
C LYS A 44 -12.23 17.60 -10.99
N GLY A 45 -11.17 17.88 -10.21
CA GLY A 45 -11.20 17.78 -8.76
C GLY A 45 -11.12 16.33 -8.26
N VAL A 46 -11.56 16.11 -7.04
CA VAL A 46 -11.55 14.78 -6.40
C VAL A 46 -12.93 14.15 -6.44
N VAL A 47 -13.01 12.97 -7.05
CA VAL A 47 -14.27 12.23 -7.21
C VAL A 47 -14.18 10.88 -6.51
N LEU A 48 -15.16 10.60 -5.66
CA LEU A 48 -15.32 9.33 -4.96
C LEU A 48 -16.50 8.56 -5.56
N VAL A 49 -16.26 7.30 -5.93
CA VAL A 49 -17.30 6.41 -6.48
C VAL A 49 -17.43 5.17 -5.59
N ASP A 50 -18.58 5.05 -4.91
CA ASP A 50 -18.88 3.90 -4.02
C ASP A 50 -19.41 2.71 -4.81
N TYR A 51 -18.57 1.71 -5.03
CA TYR A 51 -18.93 0.43 -5.65
C TYR A 51 -19.18 -0.64 -4.57
N ARG A 52 -20.28 -0.51 -3.82
CA ARG A 52 -20.63 -1.41 -2.70
C ARG A 52 -20.62 -2.88 -3.09
N GLU A 53 -21.16 -3.20 -4.26
CA GLU A 53 -21.20 -4.58 -4.79
C GLU A 53 -19.80 -5.18 -5.01
N LYS A 54 -18.81 -4.30 -5.24
CA LYS A 54 -17.40 -4.68 -5.40
C LYS A 54 -16.58 -4.50 -4.12
N GLN A 55 -17.24 -4.09 -3.03
CA GLN A 55 -16.61 -3.85 -1.72
C GLN A 55 -15.43 -2.87 -1.80
N LYS A 56 -15.64 -1.77 -2.51
CA LYS A 56 -14.65 -0.71 -2.67
C LYS A 56 -15.25 0.66 -2.91
N VAL A 57 -14.48 1.69 -2.57
CA VAL A 57 -14.68 3.07 -3.01
C VAL A 57 -13.47 3.49 -3.82
N ASP A 58 -13.66 3.86 -5.08
CA ASP A 58 -12.59 4.38 -5.93
C ASP A 58 -12.47 5.90 -5.76
N ILE A 59 -11.25 6.39 -5.66
CA ILE A 59 -10.90 7.80 -5.51
C ILE A 59 -10.13 8.23 -6.77
N TYR A 60 -10.70 9.18 -7.50
CA TYR A 60 -10.12 9.78 -8.70
C TYR A 60 -9.69 11.22 -8.41
N ILE A 61 -8.60 11.66 -8.97
CA ILE A 61 -8.14 13.05 -8.96
C ILE A 61 -7.91 13.48 -10.41
N ASP A 62 -8.62 14.53 -10.83
CA ASP A 62 -8.62 15.05 -12.21
C ASP A 62 -8.88 13.98 -13.29
N GLY A 63 -9.73 13.00 -12.94
CA GLY A 63 -10.15 11.91 -13.83
C GLY A 63 -9.25 10.66 -13.78
N ASP A 64 -8.10 10.72 -13.12
CA ASP A 64 -7.19 9.60 -12.96
C ASP A 64 -7.41 8.87 -11.63
N LEU A 65 -7.42 7.53 -11.67
CA LEU A 65 -7.54 6.72 -10.46
C LEU A 65 -6.31 6.89 -9.58
N PHE A 66 -6.50 7.50 -8.41
CA PHE A 66 -5.47 7.66 -7.39
C PHE A 66 -5.35 6.41 -6.52
N THR A 67 -6.46 5.98 -5.92
CA THR A 67 -6.50 4.80 -5.04
C THR A 67 -7.90 4.24 -4.91
N SER A 68 -8.02 3.07 -4.31
CA SER A 68 -9.31 2.49 -3.89
C SER A 68 -9.26 2.12 -2.41
N TYR A 69 -10.28 2.51 -1.65
CA TYR A 69 -10.53 1.94 -0.33
C TYR A 69 -11.21 0.59 -0.55
N ILE A 70 -10.54 -0.51 -0.24
CA ILE A 70 -11.05 -1.86 -0.45
C ILE A 70 -11.27 -2.58 0.88
N TYR A 71 -12.37 -3.35 0.94
CA TYR A 71 -12.80 -4.06 2.16
C TYR A 71 -13.47 -5.41 1.88
N PRO A 72 -12.90 -6.26 1.01
CA PRO A 72 -13.47 -7.57 0.75
C PRO A 72 -13.46 -8.43 2.03
N PRO A 73 -14.43 -9.33 2.22
CA PRO A 73 -14.65 -10.04 3.50
C PRO A 73 -13.51 -11.02 3.84
N ASP A 74 -12.69 -11.33 2.87
CA ASP A 74 -11.55 -12.22 3.00
C ASP A 74 -10.22 -11.48 3.27
N LEU A 75 -10.28 -10.15 3.41
CA LEU A 75 -9.19 -9.30 3.84
C LEU A 75 -9.37 -8.98 5.33
N GLU A 76 -8.35 -9.24 6.13
CA GLU A 76 -8.42 -9.14 7.59
C GLU A 76 -8.47 -7.69 8.11
N LYS A 77 -8.32 -6.71 7.23
CA LYS A 77 -8.41 -5.27 7.47
C LYS A 77 -8.70 -4.49 6.19
N PRO A 78 -9.47 -3.40 6.23
CA PRO A 78 -9.62 -2.50 5.08
C PRO A 78 -8.31 -1.81 4.75
N VAL A 79 -8.05 -1.54 3.47
CA VAL A 79 -6.83 -0.88 3.01
C VAL A 79 -7.09 0.09 1.86
N LEU A 80 -6.19 1.07 1.67
CA LEU A 80 -6.08 1.81 0.41
C LEU A 80 -5.14 1.05 -0.53
N PHE A 81 -5.66 0.60 -1.69
CA PHE A 81 -4.88 -0.18 -2.65
C PHE A 81 -5.51 -0.19 -4.06
N PRO A 82 -4.71 -0.12 -5.14
CA PRO A 82 -3.33 0.37 -5.11
C PRO A 82 -3.29 1.87 -4.85
N ILE A 83 -2.13 2.40 -4.43
CA ILE A 83 -1.89 3.84 -4.39
C ILE A 83 -1.01 4.19 -5.59
N ARG A 84 -1.33 5.33 -6.23
CA ARG A 84 -0.62 5.82 -7.42
C ARG A 84 -0.02 7.19 -7.17
N SER A 85 1.08 7.48 -7.84
CA SER A 85 1.63 8.83 -7.97
C SER A 85 0.72 9.73 -8.82
N ALA A 86 1.08 11.00 -8.97
CA ALA A 86 0.33 11.92 -9.82
C ALA A 86 0.38 11.52 -11.31
N THR A 87 1.42 10.84 -11.75
CA THR A 87 1.56 10.34 -13.13
C THR A 87 0.88 8.98 -13.35
N GLY A 88 0.37 8.34 -12.29
CA GLY A 88 -0.29 7.05 -12.35
C GLY A 88 0.62 5.85 -12.04
N SER A 89 1.91 6.05 -11.74
CA SER A 89 2.81 4.96 -11.30
C SER A 89 2.32 4.34 -10.00
N ILE A 90 2.23 3.01 -9.95
CA ILE A 90 1.80 2.30 -8.73
C ILE A 90 2.97 2.28 -7.75
N ILE A 91 2.75 2.88 -6.57
CA ILE A 91 3.77 3.00 -5.52
C ILE A 91 3.65 1.94 -4.42
N THR A 92 2.54 1.21 -4.35
CA THR A 92 2.34 0.11 -3.40
C THR A 92 2.74 -1.22 -4.00
N ARG A 93 3.29 -2.14 -3.16
CA ARG A 93 3.52 -3.54 -3.53
C ARG A 93 2.20 -4.22 -3.88
N GLY A 94 2.17 -5.00 -4.96
CA GLY A 94 0.98 -5.75 -5.38
C GLY A 94 0.74 -7.01 -4.55
N TYR A 95 1.80 -7.75 -4.19
CA TYR A 95 1.66 -8.97 -3.40
C TYR A 95 1.07 -8.71 -1.99
N PRO A 96 0.10 -9.51 -1.51
CA PRO A 96 -0.53 -10.66 -2.15
C PRO A 96 -1.83 -10.35 -2.92
N LEU A 97 -2.26 -9.10 -3.06
CA LEU A 97 -3.57 -8.71 -3.60
C LEU A 97 -3.63 -8.73 -5.13
N ASP A 98 -2.62 -8.16 -5.77
CA ASP A 98 -2.45 -8.05 -7.22
C ASP A 98 -0.95 -8.18 -7.55
N PRO A 99 -0.37 -9.39 -7.39
CA PRO A 99 1.07 -9.59 -7.51
C PRO A 99 1.58 -9.25 -8.90
N ARG A 100 2.71 -8.55 -8.95
CA ARG A 100 3.43 -8.19 -10.19
C ARG A 100 4.78 -8.88 -10.22
N GLU A 101 5.41 -8.88 -11.38
CA GLU A 101 6.73 -9.46 -11.57
C GLU A 101 7.77 -8.89 -10.58
N ARG A 102 8.61 -9.76 -10.06
CA ARG A 102 9.75 -9.44 -9.19
C ARG A 102 9.39 -8.82 -7.84
N GLU A 103 8.18 -9.00 -7.36
CA GLU A 103 7.80 -8.58 -6.02
C GLU A 103 8.24 -9.61 -4.97
N SER A 104 8.73 -9.13 -3.82
CA SER A 104 9.02 -9.99 -2.67
C SER A 104 7.73 -10.57 -2.09
N VAL A 105 7.79 -11.84 -1.69
CA VAL A 105 6.61 -12.59 -1.16
C VAL A 105 6.60 -12.68 0.36
N ASP A 106 7.47 -11.92 1.02
CA ASP A 106 7.54 -11.79 2.47
C ASP A 106 6.30 -11.06 3.04
N HIS A 107 6.03 -11.25 4.31
CA HIS A 107 5.00 -10.50 5.07
C HIS A 107 3.66 -10.36 4.31
N PRO A 108 2.90 -11.44 4.09
CA PRO A 108 1.64 -11.39 3.32
C PRO A 108 0.55 -10.54 3.99
N HIS A 109 0.75 -10.13 5.25
CA HIS A 109 -0.12 -9.20 5.98
C HIS A 109 0.18 -7.71 5.68
N HIS A 110 1.28 -7.38 5.01
CA HIS A 110 1.59 -6.01 4.57
C HIS A 110 0.93 -5.72 3.23
N THR A 111 -0.30 -5.19 3.25
CA THR A 111 -1.13 -4.96 2.06
C THR A 111 -1.51 -3.50 1.91
N GLY A 112 -1.12 -2.87 0.80
CA GLY A 112 -1.47 -1.48 0.50
C GLY A 112 -1.04 -0.50 1.60
N MET A 113 -1.96 0.38 2.00
CA MET A 113 -1.85 1.28 3.16
C MET A 113 -2.95 0.96 4.16
N TRP A 114 -2.58 0.71 5.41
CA TRP A 114 -3.49 0.22 6.45
C TRP A 114 -3.25 0.86 7.82
N PHE A 115 -4.18 0.60 8.74
CA PHE A 115 -4.11 1.03 10.14
C PHE A 115 -4.56 -0.11 11.04
N ASN A 116 -3.65 -0.61 11.88
CA ASN A 116 -3.92 -1.58 12.94
C ASN A 116 -2.71 -1.67 13.90
N PHE A 117 -2.75 -2.59 14.88
CA PHE A 117 -1.71 -2.68 15.89
C PHE A 117 -1.47 -4.14 16.32
N GLY A 118 -0.23 -4.47 16.70
CA GLY A 118 0.21 -5.84 16.96
C GLY A 118 -0.12 -6.38 18.36
N ASP A 119 -0.52 -5.51 19.31
CA ASP A 119 -0.89 -5.95 20.67
C ASP A 119 -2.07 -5.12 21.19
N VAL A 120 -3.28 -5.66 21.05
CA VAL A 120 -4.51 -5.07 21.60
C VAL A 120 -5.20 -6.12 22.45
N ASN A 121 -5.18 -5.96 23.77
CA ASN A 121 -5.62 -6.97 24.74
C ASN A 121 -4.95 -8.34 24.53
N GLY A 122 -3.70 -8.38 24.07
CA GLY A 122 -2.95 -9.60 23.78
C GLY A 122 -3.25 -10.24 22.43
N TYR A 123 -4.08 -9.61 21.59
CA TYR A 123 -4.36 -10.09 20.22
C TYR A 123 -3.57 -9.30 19.19
N ASP A 124 -3.01 -10.01 18.21
CA ASP A 124 -2.28 -9.42 17.09
C ASP A 124 -3.24 -9.09 15.92
N PHE A 125 -3.48 -7.80 15.70
CA PHE A 125 -4.22 -7.33 14.53
C PHE A 125 -3.30 -7.02 13.35
N TRP A 126 -2.01 -6.77 13.62
CA TRP A 126 -1.04 -6.43 12.57
C TRP A 126 -0.70 -7.62 11.70
N GLY A 127 -0.28 -8.72 12.33
CA GLY A 127 0.23 -9.91 11.65
C GLY A 127 -0.85 -10.76 10.98
N ASN A 128 -2.15 -10.45 11.18
CA ASN A 128 -3.22 -11.28 10.64
C ASN A 128 -3.29 -11.25 9.11
N SER A 129 -3.36 -12.45 8.53
CA SER A 129 -3.51 -12.66 7.08
C SER A 129 -4.06 -14.06 6.80
N LYS A 130 -4.42 -14.33 5.55
CA LYS A 130 -4.82 -15.68 5.10
C LYS A 130 -3.71 -16.74 5.28
N ALA A 131 -2.44 -16.33 5.34
CA ALA A 131 -1.30 -17.22 5.51
C ALA A 131 -1.17 -17.75 6.95
N ILE A 132 -1.91 -17.20 7.93
CA ILE A 132 -1.87 -17.70 9.31
C ILE A 132 -2.54 -19.08 9.39
N PRO A 133 -1.84 -20.11 9.91
CA PRO A 133 -2.40 -21.44 10.12
C PRO A 133 -3.64 -21.41 11.03
N ALA A 134 -4.61 -22.30 10.77
CA ALA A 134 -5.90 -22.30 11.46
C ALA A 134 -5.78 -22.48 12.98
N ASP A 135 -4.81 -23.27 13.45
CA ASP A 135 -4.52 -23.50 14.86
C ASP A 135 -3.95 -22.28 15.60
N ARG A 136 -3.46 -21.29 14.86
CA ARG A 136 -2.93 -20.03 15.41
C ARG A 136 -3.90 -18.86 15.30
N LYS A 137 -4.99 -18.99 14.52
CA LYS A 137 -5.95 -17.89 14.27
C LYS A 137 -6.59 -17.33 15.56
N SER A 138 -6.67 -18.09 16.63
CA SER A 138 -7.21 -17.65 17.93
C SER A 138 -6.42 -16.51 18.60
N HIS A 139 -5.21 -16.25 18.15
CA HIS A 139 -4.36 -15.14 18.67
C HIS A 139 -4.44 -13.85 17.83
N TYR A 140 -5.22 -13.87 16.75
CA TYR A 140 -5.28 -12.76 15.82
C TYR A 140 -6.64 -12.08 15.80
N GLY A 141 -6.61 -10.75 15.91
CA GLY A 141 -7.79 -9.92 15.70
C GLY A 141 -7.96 -9.56 14.21
N ARG A 142 -9.14 -9.02 13.87
CA ARG A 142 -9.41 -8.47 12.54
C ARG A 142 -10.08 -7.09 12.64
N VAL A 143 -9.95 -6.29 11.58
CA VAL A 143 -10.66 -5.01 11.43
C VAL A 143 -11.71 -5.19 10.34
N LEU A 144 -12.98 -5.25 10.75
CA LEU A 144 -14.12 -5.51 9.85
C LEU A 144 -14.79 -4.20 9.44
N HIS A 145 -14.82 -3.89 8.15
CA HIS A 145 -15.58 -2.76 7.62
C HIS A 145 -17.09 -2.88 7.95
N ARG A 146 -17.69 -1.80 8.44
CA ARG A 146 -19.11 -1.74 8.83
C ARG A 146 -19.94 -0.84 7.94
N GLY A 147 -19.34 0.09 7.25
CA GLY A 147 -20.06 0.93 6.30
C GLY A 147 -19.33 2.21 5.92
N VAL A 148 -19.64 2.69 4.74
CA VAL A 148 -19.32 4.04 4.28
C VAL A 148 -20.38 4.99 4.86
N LYS A 149 -19.96 5.98 5.65
CA LYS A 149 -20.82 6.99 6.28
C LYS A 149 -20.99 8.21 5.40
N ARG A 150 -19.92 8.57 4.68
CA ARG A 150 -19.88 9.71 3.75
C ARG A 150 -18.86 9.43 2.65
N ALA A 151 -19.23 9.70 1.41
CA ALA A 151 -18.35 9.76 0.27
C ALA A 151 -18.69 11.05 -0.48
N GLU A 152 -17.89 12.07 -0.34
CA GLU A 152 -18.16 13.42 -0.84
C GLU A 152 -17.05 13.86 -1.79
N SER A 153 -17.45 14.18 -3.01
CA SER A 153 -16.58 14.68 -4.08
C SER A 153 -16.59 16.21 -4.08
N ARG A 154 -15.44 16.85 -4.27
CA ARG A 154 -15.29 18.31 -4.31
C ARG A 154 -14.24 18.71 -5.33
N ASP A 155 -14.29 19.96 -5.79
CA ASP A 155 -13.31 20.49 -6.74
C ASP A 155 -11.89 20.62 -6.15
N ASP A 156 -11.81 20.87 -4.83
CA ASP A 156 -10.55 21.10 -4.09
C ASP A 156 -10.15 19.97 -3.17
N GLY A 157 -10.93 18.88 -3.13
CA GLY A 157 -10.66 17.73 -2.27
C GLY A 157 -11.83 16.76 -2.22
N GLY A 158 -11.63 15.60 -1.59
CA GLY A 158 -12.65 14.58 -1.40
C GLY A 158 -12.64 14.03 0.02
N VAL A 159 -13.79 13.64 0.54
CA VAL A 159 -13.91 13.10 1.90
C VAL A 159 -14.56 11.73 1.88
N LEU A 160 -13.89 10.75 2.47
CA LEU A 160 -14.44 9.42 2.74
C LEU A 160 -14.47 9.20 4.25
N GLU A 161 -15.66 8.96 4.79
CA GLU A 161 -15.84 8.60 6.20
C GLU A 161 -16.37 7.17 6.29
N ILE A 162 -15.66 6.34 7.07
CA ILE A 162 -15.99 4.92 7.26
C ILE A 162 -16.13 4.57 8.73
N ALA A 163 -16.82 3.47 8.98
CA ALA A 163 -16.83 2.79 10.27
C ALA A 163 -16.31 1.36 10.11
N ALA A 164 -15.56 0.90 11.11
CA ALA A 164 -15.08 -0.47 11.20
C ALA A 164 -15.11 -0.95 12.65
N ASP A 165 -15.12 -2.27 12.84
CA ASP A 165 -15.04 -2.93 14.14
C ASP A 165 -13.72 -3.68 14.25
N TRP A 166 -13.00 -3.47 15.35
CA TRP A 166 -11.86 -4.30 15.73
C TRP A 166 -12.38 -5.47 16.55
N GLN A 167 -12.22 -6.66 16.01
CA GLN A 167 -12.83 -7.86 16.53
C GLN A 167 -11.79 -8.91 16.92
N VAL A 168 -12.03 -9.56 18.05
CA VAL A 168 -11.24 -10.70 18.52
C VAL A 168 -12.05 -11.99 18.43
N PRO A 169 -11.40 -13.15 18.18
CA PRO A 169 -12.09 -14.41 18.14
C PRO A 169 -12.57 -14.84 19.52
N MET A 170 -13.76 -15.43 19.57
CA MET A 170 -14.35 -16.05 20.74
C MET A 170 -14.44 -17.56 20.56
N GLU A 171 -14.74 -18.27 21.62
CA GLU A 171 -15.16 -19.67 21.53
C GLU A 171 -16.35 -19.80 20.57
N ASP A 172 -16.55 -20.96 19.96
CA ASP A 172 -17.64 -21.22 18.99
C ASP A 172 -17.54 -20.43 17.67
N ALA A 173 -16.33 -20.04 17.24
CA ALA A 173 -16.08 -19.28 16.00
C ALA A 173 -16.87 -17.95 15.89
N LYS A 174 -17.28 -17.36 17.00
CA LYS A 174 -17.86 -16.02 17.07
C LYS A 174 -16.76 -14.97 17.15
N TRP A 175 -17.16 -13.72 16.90
CA TRP A 175 -16.31 -12.55 16.99
C TRP A 175 -16.90 -11.57 18.00
N HIS A 176 -16.02 -10.99 18.83
CA HIS A 176 -16.37 -9.94 19.78
C HIS A 176 -15.73 -8.63 19.37
N THR A 177 -16.53 -7.55 19.32
CA THR A 177 -16.04 -6.22 18.98
C THR A 177 -15.50 -5.55 20.24
N ILE A 178 -14.20 -5.28 20.29
CA ILE A 178 -13.54 -4.62 21.42
C ILE A 178 -13.36 -3.12 21.18
N LEU A 179 -13.16 -2.69 19.90
CA LEU A 179 -13.09 -1.28 19.50
C LEU A 179 -14.00 -1.01 18.32
N GLN A 180 -14.60 0.18 18.31
CA GLN A 180 -15.16 0.78 17.11
C GLN A 180 -14.18 1.81 16.55
N GLU A 181 -13.98 1.74 15.23
CA GLU A 181 -13.20 2.70 14.46
C GLU A 181 -14.12 3.60 13.64
N GLN A 182 -13.89 4.91 13.74
CA GLN A 182 -14.39 5.91 12.80
C GLN A 182 -13.19 6.57 12.16
N THR A 183 -13.09 6.47 10.84
CA THR A 183 -11.98 7.07 10.08
C THR A 183 -12.51 8.03 9.03
N ILE A 184 -11.92 9.22 8.99
CA ILE A 184 -12.10 10.21 7.94
C ILE A 184 -10.82 10.23 7.13
N PHE A 185 -10.95 9.99 5.83
CA PHE A 185 -9.93 10.28 4.85
C PHE A 185 -10.29 11.57 4.12
N GLU A 186 -9.30 12.46 3.96
CA GLU A 186 -9.40 13.62 3.09
C GLU A 186 -8.36 13.44 1.99
N PHE A 187 -8.82 13.51 0.74
CA PHE A 187 -7.98 13.33 -0.44
C PHE A 187 -7.87 14.64 -1.18
N SER A 188 -6.65 15.00 -1.59
CA SER A 188 -6.37 16.13 -2.47
C SER A 188 -5.15 15.85 -3.34
N GLY A 189 -4.91 16.69 -4.30
CA GLY A 189 -3.75 16.61 -5.18
C GLY A 189 -3.88 17.56 -6.36
N ASP A 190 -2.81 17.66 -7.12
CA ASP A 190 -2.68 18.44 -8.33
C ASP A 190 -1.90 17.63 -9.39
N GLU A 191 -1.32 18.30 -10.39
CA GLU A 191 -0.58 17.66 -11.47
C GLU A 191 0.67 16.90 -11.00
N ASP A 192 1.28 17.31 -9.87
CA ASP A 192 2.54 16.77 -9.35
C ASP A 192 2.42 16.12 -7.98
N THR A 193 1.29 16.25 -7.29
CA THR A 193 1.16 15.80 -5.89
C THR A 193 -0.11 15.00 -5.63
N ARG A 194 -0.04 14.17 -4.58
CA ARG A 194 -1.18 13.47 -3.98
C ARG A 194 -1.08 13.57 -2.47
N CYS A 195 -2.20 13.82 -1.82
CA CYS A 195 -2.26 13.95 -0.37
C CYS A 195 -3.42 13.13 0.21
N ILE A 196 -3.16 12.45 1.33
CA ILE A 196 -4.16 11.72 2.12
C ILE A 196 -4.00 12.16 3.56
N ASN A 197 -4.99 12.86 4.11
CA ASN A 197 -5.12 13.00 5.56
C ASN A 197 -5.96 11.84 6.08
N ARG A 198 -5.50 11.17 7.13
CA ARG A 198 -6.25 10.16 7.86
C ARG A 198 -6.45 10.59 9.29
N ILE A 199 -7.72 10.70 9.72
CA ILE A 199 -8.13 10.99 11.10
C ILE A 199 -8.92 9.78 11.59
N THR A 200 -8.35 9.05 12.55
CA THR A 200 -8.94 7.83 13.09
C THR A 200 -9.26 7.98 14.55
N ARG A 201 -10.52 7.75 14.92
CA ARG A 201 -10.99 7.61 16.29
C ARG A 201 -11.21 6.14 16.59
N LEU A 202 -10.60 5.65 17.66
CA LEU A 202 -10.87 4.34 18.24
C LEU A 202 -11.63 4.53 19.55
N THR A 203 -12.72 3.77 19.74
CA THR A 203 -13.57 3.82 20.95
C THR A 203 -13.72 2.43 21.52
N ALA A 204 -13.27 2.23 22.78
CA ALA A 204 -13.46 0.99 23.50
C ALA A 204 -14.95 0.73 23.73
N GLN A 205 -15.36 -0.54 23.62
CA GLN A 205 -16.74 -0.91 23.78
C GLN A 205 -17.08 -1.24 25.24
N GLU A 206 -17.59 -2.40 25.53
CA GLU A 206 -18.07 -2.79 26.88
C GLU A 206 -16.92 -3.05 27.85
N ASP A 207 -15.76 -3.48 27.35
CA ASP A 207 -14.60 -3.84 28.13
C ASP A 207 -13.46 -2.81 27.97
N PRO A 208 -12.55 -2.67 28.96
CA PRO A 208 -11.34 -1.90 28.79
C PRO A 208 -10.47 -2.46 27.68
N VAL A 209 -9.82 -1.57 26.92
CA VAL A 209 -8.87 -1.95 25.87
C VAL A 209 -7.48 -1.44 26.22
N VAL A 210 -6.51 -2.35 26.17
CA VAL A 210 -5.11 -2.08 26.43
C VAL A 210 -4.31 -2.30 25.15
N PHE A 211 -3.57 -1.26 24.75
CA PHE A 211 -2.53 -1.36 23.75
C PHE A 211 -1.20 -1.60 24.46
N GLY A 212 -0.55 -2.73 24.17
CA GLY A 212 0.78 -3.06 24.70
C GLY A 212 1.90 -2.39 23.92
N ASP A 213 3.16 -2.63 24.30
CA ASP A 213 4.33 -2.09 23.62
C ASP A 213 4.79 -3.05 22.53
N THR A 214 4.72 -2.64 21.29
CA THR A 214 5.24 -3.39 20.15
C THR A 214 5.68 -2.46 19.02
N LYS A 215 6.65 -2.90 18.21
CA LYS A 215 7.03 -2.20 16.99
C LYS A 215 5.99 -2.35 15.85
N GLU A 216 5.10 -3.35 15.97
CA GLU A 216 4.12 -3.71 14.94
C GLU A 216 2.89 -2.78 14.98
N GLY A 217 3.05 -1.61 14.42
CA GLY A 217 2.02 -0.55 14.42
C GLY A 217 2.48 0.67 13.63
N MET A 218 1.60 1.66 13.47
CA MET A 218 0.14 1.51 13.52
C MET A 218 -0.48 1.96 12.20
N PHE A 219 0.04 3.02 11.58
CA PHE A 219 -0.36 3.47 10.25
C PHE A 219 0.80 3.24 9.28
N ALA A 220 0.57 2.39 8.29
CA ALA A 220 1.64 1.85 7.47
C ALA A 220 1.26 1.74 5.99
N VAL A 221 2.30 1.74 5.15
CA VAL A 221 2.21 1.40 3.74
C VAL A 221 3.31 0.39 3.39
N ARG A 222 2.96 -0.60 2.55
CA ARG A 222 3.94 -1.47 1.91
C ARG A 222 4.17 -1.01 0.49
N LEU A 223 5.40 -0.59 0.22
CA LEU A 223 5.77 0.07 -1.02
C LEU A 223 6.30 -0.90 -2.07
N ASP A 224 6.26 -0.43 -3.31
CA ASP A 224 6.80 -1.12 -4.48
C ASP A 224 8.30 -1.40 -4.33
N ARG A 225 8.77 -2.36 -5.12
CA ARG A 225 10.17 -2.76 -5.19
C ARG A 225 11.14 -1.58 -5.36
N ALA A 226 10.78 -0.56 -6.12
CA ALA A 226 11.63 0.61 -6.36
C ALA A 226 12.01 1.33 -5.05
N PHE A 227 11.14 1.31 -4.04
CA PHE A 227 11.36 1.94 -2.74
C PHE A 227 12.13 1.07 -1.74
N MET A 228 12.55 -0.13 -2.15
CA MET A 228 13.32 -1.03 -1.29
C MET A 228 14.81 -0.69 -1.36
N TYR A 229 15.51 -1.09 -0.30
CA TYR A 229 16.96 -1.10 -0.28
C TYR A 229 17.48 -2.43 -0.86
N PRO A 230 18.64 -2.43 -1.50
CA PRO A 230 19.30 -3.68 -1.89
C PRO A 230 19.42 -4.65 -0.71
N TYR A 231 19.12 -5.92 -0.97
CA TYR A 231 19.34 -7.02 -0.03
C TYR A 231 20.77 -7.52 -0.09
N ASP A 232 21.24 -8.01 1.05
CA ASP A 232 22.54 -8.68 1.18
C ASP A 232 22.42 -10.21 1.01
N GLU A 233 21.18 -10.74 1.00
CA GLU A 233 20.86 -12.16 0.89
C GLU A 233 19.81 -12.41 -0.20
N PRO A 234 19.83 -13.60 -0.85
CA PRO A 234 18.82 -13.97 -1.83
C PRO A 234 17.40 -13.96 -1.25
N GLN A 235 16.41 -13.65 -2.08
CA GLN A 235 15.00 -13.58 -1.71
C GLN A 235 14.15 -14.38 -2.71
N ILE A 236 12.93 -14.73 -2.30
CA ILE A 236 11.91 -15.28 -3.19
C ILE A 236 11.11 -14.12 -3.78
N TYR A 237 10.99 -14.14 -5.11
CA TYR A 237 10.22 -13.16 -5.87
C TYR A 237 9.11 -13.83 -6.68
N THR A 238 8.17 -13.05 -7.14
CA THR A 238 7.17 -13.45 -8.12
C THR A 238 7.76 -13.48 -9.55
N ASP A 239 7.25 -14.36 -10.39
CA ASP A 239 7.54 -14.39 -11.83
C ASP A 239 6.69 -13.36 -12.62
N ALA A 240 6.76 -13.42 -13.96
CA ALA A 240 6.05 -12.52 -14.86
C ALA A 240 4.51 -12.61 -14.76
N ASP A 241 3.99 -13.71 -14.25
CA ASP A 241 2.56 -13.95 -14.01
C ASP A 241 2.15 -13.62 -12.56
N GLY A 242 3.08 -13.08 -11.75
CA GLY A 242 2.85 -12.76 -10.34
C GLY A 242 2.86 -13.98 -9.41
N ILE A 243 3.34 -15.13 -9.89
CA ILE A 243 3.36 -16.37 -9.11
C ILE A 243 4.66 -16.46 -8.29
N PRO A 244 4.60 -16.70 -6.97
CA PRO A 244 5.79 -16.90 -6.15
C PRO A 244 6.67 -18.02 -6.68
N GLN A 245 7.96 -17.75 -6.90
CA GLN A 245 8.94 -18.74 -7.27
C GLN A 245 9.34 -19.60 -6.06
N THR A 246 9.97 -20.73 -6.30
CA THR A 246 10.44 -21.63 -5.24
C THR A 246 11.92 -21.45 -4.91
N ALA A 247 12.68 -20.82 -5.81
CA ALA A 247 14.09 -20.56 -5.64
C ALA A 247 14.34 -19.14 -5.15
N GLU A 248 15.23 -19.01 -4.18
CA GLU A 248 15.77 -17.72 -3.75
C GLU A 248 16.80 -17.23 -4.77
N VAL A 249 16.72 -15.95 -5.14
CA VAL A 249 17.65 -15.31 -6.07
C VAL A 249 18.14 -13.98 -5.52
N MET A 250 19.39 -13.61 -5.87
CA MET A 250 19.92 -12.29 -5.60
C MET A 250 19.51 -11.37 -6.75
N ASP A 251 18.54 -10.51 -6.50
CA ASP A 251 18.03 -9.56 -7.46
C ASP A 251 17.70 -8.21 -6.81
N ASN A 252 18.60 -7.25 -6.97
CA ASN A 252 18.48 -5.90 -6.44
C ASN A 252 18.22 -4.84 -7.52
N GLN A 253 17.96 -5.27 -8.77
CA GLN A 253 17.75 -4.32 -9.86
C GLN A 253 16.52 -3.47 -9.63
N GLY A 254 16.65 -2.15 -9.76
CA GLY A 254 15.58 -1.18 -9.61
C GLY A 254 15.25 -0.80 -8.15
N MET A 255 16.00 -1.34 -7.17
CA MET A 255 15.88 -0.92 -5.77
C MET A 255 16.73 0.31 -5.51
N ASN A 256 16.13 1.44 -5.19
CA ASN A 256 16.82 2.71 -4.98
C ASN A 256 16.16 3.58 -3.89
N GLY A 257 15.42 2.97 -2.96
CA GLY A 257 14.78 3.65 -1.85
C GLY A 257 15.79 4.36 -0.94
N HIS A 258 15.43 5.55 -0.45
CA HIS A 258 16.24 6.31 0.49
C HIS A 258 15.35 7.00 1.52
N TYR A 259 15.47 6.55 2.79
CA TYR A 259 14.77 7.16 3.92
C TYR A 259 15.53 8.38 4.46
N ARG A 260 14.76 9.38 4.93
CA ARG A 260 15.24 10.45 5.80
C ARG A 260 14.09 10.97 6.69
N ASN A 261 14.42 11.67 7.77
CA ASN A 261 13.42 12.23 8.68
C ASN A 261 13.72 13.69 9.06
N SER A 262 12.80 14.32 9.79
CA SER A 262 12.90 15.73 10.21
C SER A 262 14.11 16.07 11.09
N GLU A 263 14.76 15.05 11.67
CA GLU A 263 15.93 15.22 12.53
C GLU A 263 17.26 15.06 11.76
N GLY A 264 17.19 14.96 10.41
CA GLY A 264 18.36 14.77 9.55
C GLY A 264 18.97 13.38 9.62
N VAL A 265 18.23 12.40 10.16
CA VAL A 265 18.67 10.99 10.15
C VAL A 265 18.29 10.38 8.81
N GLU A 266 19.21 9.63 8.21
CA GLU A 266 19.04 9.04 6.89
C GLU A 266 19.26 7.52 6.88
N GLY A 267 18.78 6.88 5.82
CA GLY A 267 19.03 5.49 5.54
C GLY A 267 18.37 4.53 6.52
N LYS A 268 19.03 3.42 6.82
CA LYS A 268 18.53 2.38 7.75
C LYS A 268 18.43 2.87 9.19
N GLU A 269 19.17 3.93 9.53
CA GLU A 269 19.20 4.50 10.88
C GLU A 269 17.92 5.23 11.28
N VAL A 270 17.03 5.52 10.33
CA VAL A 270 15.71 6.11 10.59
C VAL A 270 14.82 5.19 11.45
N TRP A 271 15.04 3.86 11.35
CA TRP A 271 14.32 2.90 12.16
C TRP A 271 14.49 3.17 13.66
N GLY A 272 13.39 3.22 14.40
CA GLY A 272 13.38 3.44 15.84
C GLY A 272 13.81 4.86 16.27
N LYS A 273 13.87 5.81 15.34
CA LYS A 273 14.08 7.23 15.67
C LYS A 273 12.76 7.97 15.75
N ARG A 274 12.72 9.00 16.62
CA ARG A 274 11.57 9.90 16.75
C ARG A 274 11.73 11.07 15.80
N ALA A 275 10.65 11.44 15.12
CA ALA A 275 10.63 12.57 14.20
C ALA A 275 9.18 13.00 13.93
N VAL A 276 8.96 14.25 13.53
CA VAL A 276 7.62 14.77 13.20
C VAL A 276 7.17 14.32 11.81
N TRP A 277 8.11 14.02 10.92
CA TRP A 277 7.88 13.37 9.63
C TRP A 277 9.03 12.44 9.26
N CYS A 278 8.72 11.48 8.45
CA CYS A 278 9.69 10.64 7.76
C CYS A 278 9.31 10.59 6.28
N ALA A 279 10.31 10.56 5.41
CA ALA A 279 10.15 10.50 3.96
C ALA A 279 10.98 9.36 3.37
N LEU A 280 10.45 8.75 2.31
CA LEU A 280 11.12 7.75 1.50
C LEU A 280 11.09 8.20 0.04
N SER A 281 12.25 8.45 -0.52
CA SER A 281 12.43 8.85 -1.92
C SER A 281 12.89 7.67 -2.76
N SER A 282 12.47 7.63 -4.02
CA SER A 282 12.83 6.61 -5.02
C SER A 282 12.52 7.12 -6.42
N SER A 283 12.89 6.34 -7.45
CA SER A 283 12.50 6.60 -8.84
C SER A 283 11.87 5.35 -9.46
N ILE A 284 10.77 5.53 -10.18
CA ILE A 284 10.12 4.48 -10.99
C ILE A 284 10.25 4.89 -12.45
N GLY A 285 11.09 4.21 -13.22
CA GLY A 285 11.48 4.68 -14.55
C GLY A 285 12.18 6.03 -14.44
N ASP A 286 11.65 7.03 -15.15
CA ASP A 286 12.17 8.41 -15.14
C ASP A 286 11.43 9.32 -14.14
N GLU A 287 10.49 8.78 -13.37
CA GLU A 287 9.71 9.54 -12.39
C GLU A 287 10.38 9.49 -11.02
N ASP A 288 10.86 10.62 -10.54
CA ASP A 288 11.33 10.80 -9.17
C ASP A 288 10.13 11.00 -8.23
N ILE A 289 10.08 10.23 -7.15
CA ILE A 289 8.94 10.18 -6.23
C ILE A 289 9.44 10.32 -4.79
N THR A 290 8.77 11.15 -3.99
CA THR A 290 8.89 11.13 -2.54
C THR A 290 7.54 10.78 -1.92
N ILE A 291 7.56 9.87 -0.95
CA ILE A 291 6.43 9.56 -0.08
C ILE A 291 6.82 10.00 1.33
N ALA A 292 6.08 10.94 1.91
CA ALA A 292 6.29 11.38 3.27
C ALA A 292 5.06 11.07 4.13
N ILE A 293 5.28 10.63 5.36
CA ILE A 293 4.24 10.47 6.39
C ILE A 293 4.52 11.49 7.49
N PHE A 294 3.47 12.16 7.96
CA PHE A 294 3.53 13.17 9.01
C PHE A 294 2.73 12.72 10.23
N ASP A 295 3.31 12.93 11.41
CA ASP A 295 2.70 12.69 12.71
C ASP A 295 2.17 14.01 13.27
N HIS A 296 0.86 14.10 13.54
CA HIS A 296 0.25 15.34 14.00
C HIS A 296 0.62 15.65 15.47
N PRO A 297 0.85 16.94 15.86
CA PRO A 297 1.18 17.30 17.23
C PRO A 297 0.17 16.87 18.30
N ASP A 298 -1.11 16.70 17.91
CA ASP A 298 -2.14 16.21 18.83
C ASP A 298 -2.10 14.70 19.09
N ASN A 299 -1.27 13.96 18.35
CA ASN A 299 -1.16 12.53 18.55
C ASN A 299 -0.47 12.20 19.86
N LEU A 300 -0.91 11.11 20.48
CA LEU A 300 -0.21 10.54 21.62
C LEU A 300 1.26 10.25 21.26
N ASN A 301 2.18 10.57 22.18
CA ASN A 301 3.62 10.33 22.02
C ASN A 301 4.27 11.07 20.83
N HIS A 302 3.67 12.15 20.35
CA HIS A 302 4.29 13.03 19.35
C HIS A 302 5.58 13.70 19.91
N PRO A 303 6.67 13.85 19.10
CA PRO A 303 6.95 13.16 17.84
C PRO A 303 7.15 11.65 18.07
N THR A 304 6.74 10.85 17.11
CA THR A 304 6.63 9.40 17.26
C THR A 304 7.85 8.62 16.74
N TYR A 305 7.87 7.31 17.03
CA TYR A 305 8.84 6.37 16.47
C TYR A 305 8.45 5.92 15.06
N TRP A 306 9.47 5.61 14.24
CA TRP A 306 9.29 5.17 12.84
C TRP A 306 9.71 3.71 12.68
N HIS A 307 8.77 2.87 12.23
CA HIS A 307 9.06 1.51 11.80
C HIS A 307 9.30 1.51 10.28
N ALA A 308 10.40 2.16 9.87
CA ALA A 308 10.85 2.28 8.49
C ALA A 308 11.88 1.19 8.18
N ARG A 309 11.57 0.30 7.24
CA ARG A 309 12.41 -0.89 6.94
C ARG A 309 12.83 -0.91 5.48
N GLY A 310 14.06 -1.30 5.23
CA GLY A 310 14.64 -1.36 3.90
C GLY A 310 13.90 -2.28 2.90
N TYR A 311 13.05 -3.20 3.39
CA TYR A 311 12.20 -4.02 2.55
C TYR A 311 10.87 -3.34 2.11
N GLY A 312 10.79 -2.01 2.23
CA GLY A 312 9.65 -1.23 1.76
C GLY A 312 8.46 -1.17 2.73
N LEU A 313 8.63 -1.53 4.02
CA LEU A 313 7.68 -1.21 5.07
C LEU A 313 7.95 0.20 5.57
N PHE A 314 6.95 1.05 5.50
CA PHE A 314 6.99 2.43 5.98
C PHE A 314 5.82 2.69 6.92
N SER A 315 6.12 2.78 8.23
CA SER A 315 5.11 2.88 9.28
C SER A 315 5.47 3.91 10.35
N VAL A 316 4.44 4.63 10.80
CA VAL A 316 4.46 5.52 11.96
C VAL A 316 3.81 4.82 13.15
N ASN A 317 4.43 4.86 14.35
CA ASN A 317 3.96 4.12 15.52
C ASN A 317 3.92 4.99 16.78
N ASN A 318 2.72 5.50 17.12
CA ASN A 318 2.48 6.33 18.29
C ASN A 318 2.30 5.51 19.59
N LEU A 319 2.27 4.19 19.53
CA LEU A 319 1.96 3.32 20.66
C LEU A 319 3.16 2.46 21.11
N GLY A 320 4.23 2.35 20.28
CA GLY A 320 5.46 1.67 20.66
C GLY A 320 6.47 2.63 21.31
N ALA A 321 7.23 2.14 22.27
CA ALA A 321 8.33 2.88 22.90
C ALA A 321 9.53 1.96 23.17
N ALA A 322 9.48 1.08 24.17
CA ALA A 322 10.57 0.15 24.51
C ALA A 322 10.89 -0.84 23.36
N ALA A 323 9.92 -1.11 22.49
CA ALA A 323 10.15 -1.90 21.28
C ALA A 323 11.10 -1.23 20.27
N PHE A 324 11.34 0.09 20.38
CA PHE A 324 12.25 0.87 19.54
C PHE A 324 13.48 1.38 20.27
N ASP A 325 13.36 1.70 21.56
CA ASP A 325 14.43 2.22 22.40
C ASP A 325 14.44 1.45 23.72
N GLU A 326 15.47 0.65 23.94
CA GLU A 326 15.64 -0.18 25.15
C GLU A 326 15.72 0.65 26.45
N ASN A 327 15.99 1.95 26.36
CA ASN A 327 16.02 2.85 27.52
C ASN A 327 14.65 3.53 27.77
N ALA A 328 13.68 3.36 26.88
CA ALA A 328 12.34 3.90 27.08
C ALA A 328 11.51 2.97 27.98
N GLU A 329 10.65 3.57 28.81
CA GLU A 329 9.65 2.80 29.54
C GLU A 329 8.64 2.19 28.52
N PRO A 330 8.20 0.94 28.73
CA PRO A 330 7.21 0.32 27.86
C PRO A 330 5.93 1.15 27.76
N SER A 331 5.49 1.40 26.54
CA SER A 331 4.22 2.07 26.29
C SER A 331 3.06 1.17 26.71
N ARG A 332 2.13 1.73 27.48
CA ARG A 332 0.87 1.07 27.82
C ARG A 332 -0.25 2.10 27.79
N VAL A 333 -1.12 1.96 26.82
CA VAL A 333 -2.27 2.86 26.65
C VAL A 333 -3.55 2.07 26.96
N GLU A 334 -4.34 2.57 27.89
CA GLU A 334 -5.57 1.94 28.32
C GLU A 334 -6.76 2.86 28.06
N LEU A 335 -7.77 2.34 27.40
CA LEU A 335 -9.07 2.98 27.22
C LEU A 335 -10.07 2.29 28.12
N ALA A 336 -10.69 3.07 29.03
CA ALA A 336 -11.85 2.60 29.78
C ALA A 336 -13.03 2.33 28.82
N PRO A 337 -14.05 1.54 29.23
CA PRO A 337 -15.27 1.35 28.44
C PRO A 337 -15.87 2.69 28.00
N GLY A 338 -16.14 2.85 26.71
CA GLY A 338 -16.60 4.09 26.07
C GLY A 338 -15.51 5.16 25.89
N GLY A 339 -14.28 4.93 26.41
CA GLY A 339 -13.13 5.82 26.22
C GLY A 339 -12.64 5.80 24.77
N SER A 340 -12.12 6.94 24.30
CA SER A 340 -11.67 7.09 22.91
C SER A 340 -10.28 7.69 22.82
N ILE A 341 -9.56 7.34 21.76
CA ILE A 341 -8.30 7.97 21.34
C ILE A 341 -8.40 8.35 19.86
N VAL A 342 -7.75 9.44 19.46
CA VAL A 342 -7.72 9.92 18.08
C VAL A 342 -6.30 9.99 17.58
N PHE A 343 -6.07 9.54 16.36
CA PHE A 343 -4.81 9.65 15.63
C PHE A 343 -5.02 10.39 14.32
N LYS A 344 -4.09 11.28 13.99
CA LYS A 344 -4.09 12.09 12.79
C LYS A 344 -2.75 11.92 12.06
N HIS A 345 -2.80 11.50 10.81
CA HIS A 345 -1.61 11.35 9.97
C HIS A 345 -1.88 11.93 8.59
N ARG A 346 -0.83 12.46 7.96
CA ARG A 346 -0.85 12.87 6.55
C ARG A 346 0.12 12.01 5.78
N VAL A 347 -0.26 11.59 4.57
CA VAL A 347 0.64 11.07 3.55
C VAL A 347 0.70 12.06 2.41
N TYR A 348 1.89 12.44 2.01
CA TYR A 348 2.16 13.36 0.91
C TYR A 348 3.07 12.68 -0.09
N ILE A 349 2.69 12.70 -1.36
CA ILE A 349 3.38 12.02 -2.45
C ILE A 349 3.69 13.05 -3.52
N THR A 350 4.95 13.15 -3.93
CA THR A 350 5.37 14.01 -5.05
C THR A 350 5.72 13.17 -6.26
N SER A 351 5.58 13.75 -7.44
CA SER A 351 6.00 13.22 -8.74
C SER A 351 6.98 14.18 -9.42
N TRP A 352 7.90 13.65 -10.20
CA TRP A 352 8.93 14.36 -10.97
C TRP A 352 10.06 15.00 -10.17
N TYR A 353 10.00 14.99 -8.86
CA TYR A 353 11.07 15.53 -8.01
C TYR A 353 11.09 14.86 -6.63
N HIS A 354 12.27 14.83 -6.03
CA HIS A 354 12.41 14.50 -4.61
C HIS A 354 12.12 15.74 -3.78
N ALA A 355 11.10 15.67 -2.91
CA ALA A 355 10.73 16.80 -2.06
C ALA A 355 11.92 17.22 -1.16
N SER A 356 12.17 18.53 -1.04
CA SER A 356 13.17 19.05 -0.11
C SER A 356 12.66 19.06 1.34
N ASP A 357 13.57 19.22 2.31
CA ASP A 357 13.18 19.32 3.72
C ASP A 357 12.34 20.57 3.99
N GLU A 358 12.60 21.69 3.27
CA GLU A 358 11.77 22.90 3.37
C GLU A 358 10.35 22.65 2.91
N GLN A 359 10.17 21.90 1.82
CA GLN A 359 8.83 21.54 1.33
C GLN A 359 8.12 20.62 2.33
N LEU A 360 8.82 19.63 2.90
CA LEU A 360 8.24 18.72 3.89
C LEU A 360 7.92 19.46 5.20
N ASN A 361 8.76 20.38 5.66
CA ASN A 361 8.48 21.20 6.83
C ASN A 361 7.26 22.11 6.59
N ALA A 362 7.13 22.72 5.41
CA ALA A 362 5.94 23.51 5.06
C ALA A 362 4.66 22.66 5.04
N GLN A 363 4.73 21.39 4.54
CA GLN A 363 3.61 20.44 4.60
C GLN A 363 3.27 20.05 6.05
N PHE A 364 4.26 19.93 6.93
CA PHE A 364 4.03 19.68 8.33
C PHE A 364 3.37 20.87 9.04
N GLU A 365 3.82 22.08 8.79
CA GLU A 365 3.24 23.31 9.34
C GLU A 365 1.77 23.46 8.93
N ASP A 366 1.45 23.27 7.64
CA ASP A 366 0.09 23.28 7.14
C ASP A 366 -0.78 22.21 7.83
N PHE A 367 -0.27 20.97 7.93
CA PHE A 367 -0.99 19.87 8.57
C PHE A 367 -1.21 20.08 10.07
N SER A 368 -0.26 20.68 10.76
CA SER A 368 -0.30 20.93 12.20
C SER A 368 -1.14 22.17 12.56
N GLY A 369 -1.57 22.97 11.58
CA GLY A 369 -2.32 24.20 11.79
C GLY A 369 -1.48 25.34 12.38
N LYS A 370 -0.18 25.36 12.09
CA LYS A 370 0.79 26.36 12.53
C LYS A 370 1.07 27.39 11.45
#